data_5ff5783977d8f9c807be3c7b562a8c3c
#
_entry.id   5ff5783977d8f9c807be3c7b562a8c3c
#
_cell.length_a   1.000
_cell.length_b   1.000
_cell.length_c   1.000
_cell.angle_alpha   90.00
_cell.angle_beta   90.00
_cell.angle_gamma   90.00
#
_symmetry.space_group_name_H-M   'P 1'
#
loop_
_entity.id
_entity.type
_entity.pdbx_description
1 polymer ?
#
loop_
_entity_poly.entity_id
_entity_poly.type
_entity_poly.pdbx_seq_one_letter_code
_entity_poly.pdbx_strand_id
1 'polypeptide(L)'
;AIDNCKILDPACGSGAFPMGVLHKLVYVLSKLDPNNRSWKQKQLDKAKRDKALAEKMEDEKNRDTALAEIDKRIDDIEKAFNEDNNELDFGRKLYLIENCIYGVDKQPIAIQISKLRFFIALIVDQKTTNEKEPNRGIRPLPNLETKFVAADTLISIEKPQQLTLVNLELDEK
;
A
#
# COMPACT_ATOMS: atom_id res chain seq x y z
N ALA A 1 -14.53 -8.11 1.07
CA ALA A 1 -14.90 -6.80 1.63
C ALA A 1 -13.67 -6.05 2.16
N ILE A 2 -12.82 -6.66 3.00
CA ILE A 2 -11.64 -6.00 3.59
C ILE A 2 -10.63 -5.58 2.51
N ASP A 3 -10.45 -6.37 1.46
CA ASP A 3 -9.51 -6.12 0.37
C ASP A 3 -9.71 -4.77 -0.35
N ASN A 4 -10.95 -4.26 -0.35
CA ASN A 4 -11.32 -3.00 -0.99
C ASN A 4 -11.70 -1.91 0.02
N CYS A 5 -11.49 -2.16 1.32
CA CYS A 5 -11.78 -1.19 2.36
C CYS A 5 -10.76 -0.04 2.27
N LYS A 6 -11.24 1.19 2.29
CA LYS A 6 -10.42 2.40 2.38
C LYS A 6 -10.85 3.16 3.63
N ILE A 7 -9.91 3.40 4.51
CA ILE A 7 -10.13 4.03 5.80
C ILE A 7 -9.24 5.27 5.85
N LEU A 8 -9.85 6.41 5.94
CA LEU A 8 -9.18 7.71 6.07
C LEU A 8 -9.48 8.30 7.44
N ASP A 9 -8.42 8.64 8.17
CA ASP A 9 -8.51 9.48 9.37
C ASP A 9 -8.07 10.92 9.00
N PRO A 10 -8.99 11.88 8.97
CA PRO A 10 -8.70 13.24 8.53
C PRO A 10 -7.99 14.10 9.58
N ALA A 11 -7.77 13.59 10.79
CA ALA A 11 -7.08 14.26 11.90
C ALA A 11 -6.33 13.23 12.74
N CYS A 12 -5.45 12.46 12.08
CA CYS A 12 -4.91 11.22 12.65
C CYS A 12 -3.90 11.44 13.80
N GLY A 13 -3.42 12.65 14.01
CA GLY A 13 -2.41 12.94 15.01
C GLY A 13 -1.19 12.03 14.84
N SER A 14 -0.72 11.45 15.94
CA SER A 14 0.38 10.47 15.94
C SER A 14 -0.05 9.06 15.50
N GLY A 15 -1.21 8.88 14.88
CA GLY A 15 -1.65 7.63 14.28
C GLY A 15 -2.26 6.61 15.26
N ALA A 16 -2.80 7.04 16.40
CA ALA A 16 -3.37 6.12 17.38
C ALA A 16 -4.60 5.38 16.83
N PHE A 17 -5.55 6.09 16.22
CA PHE A 17 -6.73 5.49 15.62
C PHE A 17 -6.37 4.61 14.41
N PRO A 18 -5.58 5.06 13.41
CA PRO A 18 -5.17 4.21 12.30
C PRO A 18 -4.44 2.93 12.75
N MET A 19 -3.61 2.99 13.78
CA MET A 19 -2.96 1.81 14.37
C MET A 19 -3.98 0.85 15.02
N GLY A 20 -4.96 1.38 15.74
CA GLY A 20 -6.06 0.59 16.29
C GLY A 20 -6.85 -0.13 15.21
N VAL A 21 -7.12 0.55 14.10
CA VAL A 21 -7.76 -0.04 12.90
C VAL A 21 -6.91 -1.16 12.33
N LEU A 22 -5.59 -0.93 12.14
CA LEU A 22 -4.67 -1.96 11.65
C LEU A 22 -4.74 -3.22 12.51
N HIS A 23 -4.57 -3.09 13.82
CA HIS A 23 -4.61 -4.22 14.75
C HIS A 23 -5.97 -4.96 14.70
N LYS A 24 -7.07 -4.21 14.62
CA LYS A 24 -8.40 -4.81 14.55
C LYS A 24 -8.62 -5.59 13.25
N LEU A 25 -8.20 -5.04 12.12
CA LEU A 25 -8.30 -5.73 10.83
C LEU A 25 -7.41 -6.97 10.77
N VAL A 26 -6.17 -6.89 11.26
CA VAL A 26 -5.28 -8.06 11.38
C VAL A 26 -5.91 -9.14 12.24
N TYR A 27 -6.47 -8.77 13.40
CA TYR A 27 -7.17 -9.72 14.28
C TYR A 27 -8.36 -10.39 13.57
N VAL A 28 -9.20 -9.62 12.86
CA VAL A 28 -10.33 -10.19 12.10
C VAL A 28 -9.83 -11.16 11.03
N LEU A 29 -8.79 -10.77 10.28
CA LEU A 29 -8.20 -11.61 9.24
C LEU A 29 -7.57 -12.89 9.82
N SER A 30 -6.92 -12.81 10.98
CA SER A 30 -6.38 -13.99 11.65
C SER A 30 -7.44 -15.01 12.06
N LYS A 31 -8.68 -14.58 12.27
CA LYS A 31 -9.82 -15.47 12.55
C LYS A 31 -10.46 -16.03 11.29
N LEU A 32 -10.52 -15.24 10.21
CA LEU A 32 -11.14 -15.65 8.95
C LEU A 32 -10.22 -16.52 8.08
N ASP A 33 -8.93 -16.27 8.11
CA ASP A 33 -7.92 -16.98 7.33
C ASP A 33 -6.62 -17.12 8.16
N PRO A 34 -6.59 -18.07 9.13
CA PRO A 34 -5.48 -18.21 10.06
C PRO A 34 -4.12 -18.36 9.40
N ASN A 35 -4.05 -19.07 8.30
CA ASN A 35 -2.80 -19.37 7.58
C ASN A 35 -2.56 -18.48 6.36
N ASN A 36 -3.31 -17.38 6.18
CA ASN A 36 -3.20 -16.47 5.04
C ASN A 36 -3.41 -17.10 3.64
N ARG A 37 -3.82 -18.36 3.55
CA ARG A 37 -3.89 -19.10 2.27
C ARG A 37 -4.90 -18.51 1.31
N SER A 38 -6.11 -18.24 1.79
CA SER A 38 -7.16 -17.66 0.96
C SER A 38 -6.80 -16.25 0.51
N TRP A 39 -6.18 -15.47 1.38
CA TRP A 39 -5.81 -14.11 1.04
C TRP A 39 -4.63 -14.03 0.09
N LYS A 40 -3.55 -14.78 0.36
CA LYS A 40 -2.42 -14.94 -0.56
C LYS A 40 -2.90 -15.32 -1.97
N GLN A 41 -3.77 -16.35 -2.05
CA GLN A 41 -4.30 -16.80 -3.33
C GLN A 41 -5.06 -15.70 -4.07
N LYS A 42 -5.91 -14.97 -3.38
CA LYS A 42 -6.65 -13.83 -3.99
C LYS A 42 -5.71 -12.74 -4.54
N GLN A 43 -4.63 -12.41 -3.82
CA GLN A 43 -3.66 -11.42 -4.29
C GLN A 43 -2.93 -11.92 -5.53
N LEU A 44 -2.52 -13.18 -5.54
CA LEU A 44 -1.89 -13.81 -6.71
C LEU A 44 -2.84 -13.88 -7.91
N ASP A 45 -4.10 -14.27 -7.69
CA ASP A 45 -5.11 -14.33 -8.76
C ASP A 45 -5.41 -12.95 -9.35
N LYS A 46 -5.38 -11.90 -8.52
CA LYS A 46 -5.51 -10.51 -8.99
C LYS A 46 -4.32 -10.13 -9.86
N ALA A 47 -3.09 -10.37 -9.38
CA ALA A 47 -1.88 -10.05 -10.14
C ALA A 47 -1.82 -10.83 -11.47
N LYS A 48 -2.22 -12.10 -11.49
CA LYS A 48 -2.31 -12.92 -12.73
C LYS A 48 -3.33 -12.35 -13.72
N ARG A 49 -4.48 -11.86 -13.25
CA ARG A 49 -5.46 -11.19 -14.12
C ARG A 49 -4.92 -9.89 -14.70
N ASP A 50 -4.25 -9.09 -13.87
CA ASP A 50 -3.61 -7.86 -14.32
C ASP A 50 -2.53 -8.17 -15.38
N LYS A 51 -1.75 -9.27 -15.20
CA LYS A 51 -0.77 -9.75 -16.18
C LYS A 51 -1.42 -10.12 -17.51
N ALA A 52 -2.50 -10.90 -17.49
CA ALA A 52 -3.23 -11.28 -18.70
C ALA A 52 -3.86 -10.08 -19.43
N LEU A 53 -4.14 -8.99 -18.74
CA LEU A 53 -4.57 -7.73 -19.35
C LEU A 53 -3.39 -6.96 -19.97
N ALA A 54 -2.26 -6.91 -19.26
CA ALA A 54 -1.05 -6.25 -19.74
C ALA A 54 -0.50 -6.94 -21.03
N GLU A 55 -0.56 -8.26 -21.12
CA GLU A 55 -0.17 -9.04 -22.31
C GLU A 55 -0.93 -8.64 -23.59
N LYS A 56 -2.14 -8.08 -23.45
CA LYS A 56 -2.99 -7.63 -24.55
C LYS A 56 -2.74 -6.16 -24.98
N MET A 57 -1.82 -5.47 -24.33
CA MET A 57 -1.50 -4.08 -24.70
C MET A 57 -0.79 -4.04 -26.04
N GLU A 58 -1.20 -3.12 -26.91
CA GLU A 58 -0.64 -2.96 -28.25
C GLU A 58 0.76 -2.33 -28.22
N ASP A 59 0.98 -1.37 -27.31
CA ASP A 59 2.28 -0.69 -27.15
C ASP A 59 3.27 -1.61 -26.44
N GLU A 60 4.30 -2.05 -27.18
CA GLU A 60 5.31 -3.00 -26.71
C GLU A 60 6.09 -2.48 -25.49
N LYS A 61 6.51 -1.22 -25.52
CA LYS A 61 7.29 -0.62 -24.42
C LYS A 61 6.48 -0.52 -23.12
N ASN A 62 5.23 -0.08 -23.24
CA ASN A 62 4.33 0.02 -22.08
C ASN A 62 3.95 -1.37 -21.56
N ARG A 63 3.74 -2.33 -22.46
CA ARG A 63 3.49 -3.74 -22.12
C ARG A 63 4.64 -4.34 -21.31
N ASP A 64 5.86 -4.22 -21.79
CA ASP A 64 7.04 -4.81 -21.12
C ASP A 64 7.29 -4.18 -19.76
N THR A 65 7.09 -2.87 -19.62
CA THR A 65 7.17 -2.17 -18.33
C THR A 65 6.10 -2.69 -17.37
N ALA A 66 4.84 -2.79 -17.82
CA ALA A 66 3.74 -3.28 -17.01
C ALA A 66 3.95 -4.74 -16.58
N LEU A 67 4.44 -5.60 -17.48
CA LEU A 67 4.73 -7.00 -17.16
C LEU A 67 5.84 -7.12 -16.11
N ALA A 68 6.91 -6.34 -16.24
CA ALA A 68 8.01 -6.33 -15.26
C ALA A 68 7.53 -5.87 -13.86
N GLU A 69 6.67 -4.85 -13.79
CA GLU A 69 6.08 -4.38 -12.54
C GLU A 69 5.16 -5.43 -11.89
N ILE A 70 4.36 -6.14 -12.73
CA ILE A 70 3.46 -7.18 -12.23
C ILE A 70 4.25 -8.40 -11.74
N ASP A 71 5.29 -8.82 -12.45
CA ASP A 71 6.15 -9.94 -12.04
C ASP A 71 6.88 -9.62 -10.73
N LYS A 72 7.38 -8.41 -10.58
CA LYS A 72 7.92 -7.93 -9.31
C LYS A 72 6.88 -7.98 -8.19
N ARG A 73 5.64 -7.55 -8.46
CA ARG A 73 4.55 -7.60 -7.49
C ARG A 73 4.19 -9.03 -7.08
N ILE A 74 4.22 -10.00 -8.00
CA ILE A 74 3.99 -11.41 -7.69
C ILE A 74 5.09 -11.93 -6.75
N ASP A 75 6.35 -11.66 -7.06
CA ASP A 75 7.50 -12.03 -6.22
C ASP A 75 7.40 -11.38 -4.82
N ASP A 76 7.01 -10.10 -4.76
CA ASP A 76 6.77 -9.40 -3.51
C ASP A 76 5.65 -10.01 -2.67
N ILE A 77 4.55 -10.45 -3.29
CA ILE A 77 3.47 -11.15 -2.60
C ILE A 77 3.98 -12.49 -2.06
N GLU A 78 4.68 -13.29 -2.86
CA GLU A 78 5.19 -14.59 -2.43
C GLU A 78 6.15 -14.47 -1.26
N LYS A 79 7.06 -13.51 -1.31
CA LYS A 79 8.01 -13.21 -0.23
C LYS A 79 7.34 -12.69 1.03
N ALA A 80 6.32 -11.82 0.91
CA ALA A 80 5.62 -11.26 2.06
C ALA A 80 4.85 -12.32 2.86
N PHE A 81 4.38 -13.38 2.19
CA PHE A 81 3.66 -14.50 2.81
C PHE A 81 4.55 -15.75 3.01
N ASN A 82 5.86 -15.60 2.97
CA ASN A 82 6.77 -16.69 3.29
C ASN A 82 6.92 -16.83 4.81
N GLU A 83 6.44 -17.95 5.36
CA GLU A 83 6.44 -18.24 6.79
C GLU A 83 7.86 -18.48 7.36
N ASP A 84 8.83 -18.81 6.51
CA ASP A 84 10.22 -19.00 6.94
C ASP A 84 10.87 -17.66 7.30
N ASN A 85 10.53 -16.60 6.58
CA ASN A 85 11.16 -15.28 6.70
C ASN A 85 10.30 -14.26 7.46
N ASN A 86 9.00 -14.50 7.65
CA ASN A 86 8.08 -13.54 8.26
C ASN A 86 7.09 -14.21 9.21
N GLU A 87 6.65 -13.47 10.21
CA GLU A 87 5.47 -13.88 10.98
C GLU A 87 4.21 -13.80 10.11
N LEU A 88 3.20 -14.63 10.41
CA LEU A 88 1.94 -14.70 9.64
C LEU A 88 1.25 -13.35 9.46
N ASP A 89 1.41 -12.44 10.43
CA ASP A 89 0.78 -11.14 10.39
C ASP A 89 1.51 -10.09 9.55
N PHE A 90 2.78 -10.33 9.18
CA PHE A 90 3.55 -9.40 8.35
C PHE A 90 2.86 -9.09 7.02
N GLY A 91 2.50 -10.12 6.25
CA GLY A 91 1.84 -9.95 4.96
C GLY A 91 0.48 -9.25 5.08
N ARG A 92 -0.29 -9.55 6.16
CA ARG A 92 -1.56 -8.87 6.46
C ARG A 92 -1.34 -7.38 6.73
N LYS A 93 -0.40 -7.05 7.62
CA LYS A 93 -0.07 -5.67 7.98
C LYS A 93 0.42 -4.90 6.77
N LEU A 94 1.36 -5.46 6.00
CA LEU A 94 1.91 -4.82 4.82
C LEU A 94 0.79 -4.43 3.83
N TYR A 95 -0.06 -5.39 3.48
CA TYR A 95 -1.16 -5.13 2.55
C TYR A 95 -2.13 -4.06 3.06
N LEU A 96 -2.54 -4.13 4.34
CA LEU A 96 -3.49 -3.17 4.92
C LEU A 96 -2.91 -1.76 4.97
N ILE A 97 -1.64 -1.63 5.31
CA ILE A 97 -0.94 -0.34 5.37
C ILE A 97 -0.83 0.27 3.96
N GLU A 98 -0.43 -0.53 2.98
CA GLU A 98 -0.26 -0.05 1.61
C GLU A 98 -1.57 0.27 0.90
N ASN A 99 -2.66 -0.42 1.24
CA ASN A 99 -3.87 -0.36 0.42
C ASN A 99 -5.11 0.17 1.12
N CYS A 100 -5.19 0.08 2.45
CA CYS A 100 -6.45 0.32 3.16
C CYS A 100 -6.44 1.54 4.06
N ILE A 101 -5.29 1.92 4.65
CA ILE A 101 -5.22 2.89 5.73
C ILE A 101 -4.56 4.19 5.24
N TYR A 102 -5.22 5.30 5.54
CA TYR A 102 -4.79 6.65 5.18
C TYR A 102 -4.98 7.58 6.38
N GLY A 103 -4.08 8.54 6.53
CA GLY A 103 -4.14 9.52 7.58
C GLY A 103 -3.71 10.89 7.10
N VAL A 104 -4.40 11.92 7.58
CA VAL A 104 -4.03 13.31 7.36
C VAL A 104 -3.96 14.00 8.71
N ASP A 105 -2.98 14.87 8.89
CA ASP A 105 -2.91 15.74 10.05
C ASP A 105 -2.23 17.06 9.67
N LYS A 106 -2.61 18.12 10.35
CA LYS A 106 -2.03 19.45 10.12
C LYS A 106 -0.58 19.55 10.59
N GLN A 107 -0.20 18.74 11.58
CA GLN A 107 1.14 18.80 12.19
C GLN A 107 2.10 17.80 11.50
N PRO A 108 3.14 18.29 10.80
CA PRO A 108 4.10 17.40 10.11
C PRO A 108 4.78 16.40 11.06
N ILE A 109 5.09 16.81 12.29
CA ILE A 109 5.72 15.93 13.28
C ILE A 109 4.80 14.78 13.69
N ALA A 110 3.50 15.00 13.81
CA ALA A 110 2.52 13.97 14.11
C ALA A 110 2.48 12.91 13.00
N ILE A 111 2.53 13.34 11.74
CA ILE A 111 2.60 12.46 10.57
C ILE A 111 3.89 11.63 10.58
N GLN A 112 5.05 12.21 10.92
CA GLN A 112 6.29 11.43 11.01
C GLN A 112 6.22 10.37 12.12
N ILE A 113 5.63 10.69 13.27
CA ILE A 113 5.39 9.72 14.34
C ILE A 113 4.43 8.61 13.88
N SER A 114 3.36 8.96 13.15
CA SER A 114 2.45 7.98 12.56
C SER A 114 3.20 7.01 11.65
N LYS A 115 3.96 7.51 10.69
CA LYS A 115 4.76 6.68 9.76
C LYS A 115 5.71 5.75 10.52
N LEU A 116 6.42 6.29 11.53
CA LEU A 116 7.33 5.49 12.35
C LEU A 116 6.62 4.34 13.07
N ARG A 117 5.42 4.57 13.63
CA ARG A 117 4.64 3.50 14.27
C ARG A 117 4.28 2.38 13.30
N PHE A 118 3.88 2.71 12.07
CA PHE A 118 3.58 1.71 11.04
C PHE A 118 4.84 0.94 10.62
N PHE A 119 5.98 1.61 10.51
CA PHE A 119 7.26 0.96 10.23
C PHE A 119 7.65 -0.02 11.34
N ILE A 120 7.55 0.40 12.60
CA ILE A 120 7.83 -0.49 13.74
C ILE A 120 6.89 -1.70 13.72
N ALA A 121 5.59 -1.50 13.46
CA ALA A 121 4.61 -2.59 13.40
C ALA A 121 4.92 -3.61 12.30
N LEU A 122 5.62 -3.22 11.23
CA LEU A 122 6.10 -4.13 10.18
C LEU A 122 7.42 -4.79 10.55
N ILE A 123 8.37 -4.04 11.12
CA ILE A 123 9.71 -4.56 11.43
C ILE A 123 9.64 -5.68 12.47
N VAL A 124 8.81 -5.56 13.49
CA VAL A 124 8.71 -6.55 14.58
C VAL A 124 8.21 -7.92 14.12
N ASP A 125 7.54 -7.99 12.96
CA ASP A 125 7.04 -9.24 12.41
C ASP A 125 8.00 -9.86 11.37
N GLN A 126 9.12 -9.21 11.05
CA GLN A 126 10.14 -9.75 10.16
C GLN A 126 11.14 -10.61 10.94
N LYS A 127 11.49 -11.76 10.38
CA LYS A 127 12.54 -12.63 10.91
C LYS A 127 13.83 -12.34 10.17
N THR A 128 14.93 -12.27 10.92
CA THR A 128 16.26 -12.18 10.32
C THR A 128 16.77 -13.58 9.99
N THR A 129 17.33 -13.75 8.80
CA THR A 129 18.07 -14.95 8.44
C THR A 129 19.55 -14.75 8.79
N ASN A 130 20.22 -15.81 9.27
CA ASN A 130 21.65 -15.78 9.51
C ASN A 130 22.48 -15.98 8.22
N GLU A 131 21.81 -16.16 7.10
CA GLU A 131 22.43 -16.36 5.80
C GLU A 131 22.98 -15.04 5.23
N LYS A 132 23.92 -15.15 4.30
CA LYS A 132 24.57 -14.01 3.62
C LYS A 132 23.64 -13.29 2.62
N GLU A 133 22.34 -13.26 2.89
CA GLU A 133 21.41 -12.51 2.07
C GLU A 133 21.58 -11.01 2.27
N PRO A 134 21.34 -10.20 1.22
CA PRO A 134 21.32 -8.75 1.35
C PRO A 134 20.39 -8.34 2.49
N ASN A 135 20.88 -7.48 3.39
CA ASN A 135 20.14 -6.96 4.53
C ASN A 135 19.57 -8.05 5.48
N ARG A 136 20.22 -9.24 5.54
CA ARG A 136 19.79 -10.40 6.36
C ARG A 136 18.34 -10.84 6.11
N GLY A 137 17.86 -10.72 4.88
CA GLY A 137 16.51 -11.08 4.49
C GLY A 137 15.43 -10.07 4.90
N ILE A 138 15.79 -8.97 5.57
CA ILE A 138 14.84 -7.93 5.95
C ILE A 138 14.39 -7.17 4.70
N ARG A 139 13.08 -7.09 4.51
CA ARG A 139 12.47 -6.36 3.39
C ARG A 139 12.49 -4.85 3.62
N PRO A 140 12.67 -4.06 2.56
CA PRO A 140 12.53 -2.61 2.65
C PRO A 140 11.11 -2.23 3.10
N LEU A 141 11.02 -1.12 3.82
CA LEU A 141 9.74 -0.58 4.28
C LEU A 141 8.96 0.01 3.10
N PRO A 142 7.60 -0.07 3.14
CA PRO A 142 6.77 0.53 2.11
C PRO A 142 6.86 2.05 2.11
N ASN A 143 6.58 2.67 0.96
CA ASN A 143 6.48 4.12 0.89
C ASN A 143 5.14 4.59 1.47
N LEU A 144 5.19 5.34 2.58
CA LEU A 144 4.02 5.88 3.27
C LEU A 144 3.76 7.36 2.98
N GLU A 145 4.52 8.00 2.09
CA GLU A 145 4.41 9.44 1.82
C GLU A 145 3.03 9.84 1.27
N THR A 146 2.41 8.96 0.49
CA THR A 146 1.06 9.17 -0.06
C THR A 146 -0.05 8.62 0.84
N LYS A 147 0.29 7.95 1.93
CA LYS A 147 -0.67 7.36 2.87
C LYS A 147 -0.89 8.22 4.10
N PHE A 148 0.17 8.84 4.57
CA PHE A 148 0.14 9.75 5.72
C PHE A 148 0.70 11.10 5.29
N VAL A 149 -0.18 12.10 5.18
CA VAL A 149 0.12 13.40 4.58
C VAL A 149 -0.10 14.53 5.58
N ALA A 150 0.86 15.46 5.65
CA ALA A 150 0.69 16.69 6.42
C ALA A 150 -0.12 17.69 5.59
N ALA A 151 -1.37 17.90 5.96
CA ALA A 151 -2.28 18.82 5.27
C ALA A 151 -3.41 19.28 6.19
N ASP A 152 -4.05 20.39 5.84
CA ASP A 152 -5.27 20.84 6.49
C ASP A 152 -6.48 20.33 5.71
N THR A 153 -7.21 19.38 6.28
CA THR A 153 -8.38 18.73 5.65
C THR A 153 -9.60 19.65 5.52
N LEU A 154 -9.59 20.80 6.20
CA LEU A 154 -10.69 21.77 6.13
C LEU A 154 -10.51 22.77 4.97
N ILE A 155 -9.33 22.79 4.33
CA ILE A 155 -9.10 23.63 3.17
C ILE A 155 -9.54 22.87 1.93
N SER A 156 -10.54 23.42 1.21
CA SER A 156 -10.99 22.85 -0.04
C SER A 156 -9.92 22.99 -1.14
N ILE A 157 -9.71 21.91 -1.89
CA ILE A 157 -8.89 21.96 -3.10
C ILE A 157 -9.77 22.53 -4.22
N GLU A 158 -9.34 23.63 -4.84
CA GLU A 158 -9.98 24.13 -6.05
C GLU A 158 -9.87 23.07 -7.14
N LYS A 159 -11.01 22.76 -7.75
CA LYS A 159 -11.01 21.83 -8.90
C LYS A 159 -10.17 22.46 -10.01
N PRO A 160 -9.19 21.75 -10.58
CA PRO A 160 -8.50 22.25 -11.75
C PRO A 160 -9.55 22.56 -12.84
N GLN A 161 -9.51 23.80 -13.36
CA GLN A 161 -10.36 24.15 -14.50
C GLN A 161 -9.94 23.24 -15.66
N GLN A 162 -10.88 22.46 -16.17
CA GLN A 162 -10.66 21.77 -17.45
C GLN A 162 -10.58 22.86 -18.51
N LEU A 163 -9.39 23.10 -19.02
CA LEU A 163 -9.19 23.86 -20.23
C LEU A 163 -9.83 23.02 -21.37
N THR A 164 -11.05 23.36 -21.74
CA THR A 164 -11.66 22.84 -22.95
C THR A 164 -10.97 23.51 -24.15
N LEU A 165 -10.64 22.74 -25.18
CA LEU A 165 -10.01 23.23 -26.41
C LEU A 165 -10.74 24.45 -27.03
N VAL A 166 -12.02 24.65 -26.72
CA VAL A 166 -12.85 25.80 -27.13
C VAL A 166 -12.35 27.13 -26.55
N ASN A 167 -11.62 27.13 -25.42
CA ASN A 167 -11.10 28.37 -24.82
C ASN A 167 -9.74 28.80 -25.39
N LEU A 168 -9.10 27.98 -26.21
CA LEU A 168 -7.83 28.34 -26.87
C LEU A 168 -7.99 29.15 -28.18
N GLU A 169 -9.19 29.19 -28.74
CA GLU A 169 -9.45 29.93 -30.00
C GLU A 169 -9.92 31.39 -29.83
N LEU A 170 -10.11 31.88 -28.61
CA LEU A 170 -10.65 33.19 -28.34
C LEU A 170 -9.62 34.28 -27.96
N ASP A 171 -8.35 33.92 -27.78
CA ASP A 171 -7.29 34.87 -27.42
C ASP A 171 -6.42 35.34 -28.60
N GLU A 172 -6.80 35.03 -29.86
CA GLU A 172 -6.18 35.59 -31.06
C GLU A 172 -7.07 36.65 -31.75
N LYS A 173 -7.37 37.77 -31.05
CA LYS A 173 -7.85 38.99 -31.73
C LYS A 173 -7.37 40.23 -31.01
#